data_4cb22e055d2edd8ad525cd4c389ec8de
#
_entry.id   4cb22e055d2edd8ad525cd4c389ec8de
#
_cell.length_a   1.000
_cell.length_b   1.000
_cell.length_c   1.000
_cell.angle_alpha   90.00
_cell.angle_beta   90.00
_cell.angle_gamma   90.00
#
_symmetry.space_group_name_H-M   'P 1'
#
loop_
_entity.id
_entity.type
_entity.pdbx_description
1 polymer ?
#
loop_
_entity_poly.entity_id
_entity_poly.type
_entity_poly.pdbx_seq_one_letter_code
_entity_poly.pdbx_strand_id
1 'polypeptide(L)'
;MPRNSTGQIVAIVLASLLIIALGALLSMYFGKRAKNSDDWLAAPESLPLGVVVITQFATAVGGGVLIAHVGIAYSSGWSVFAYEGCVLLGFLGLAVVARWLRQQRFTTVPDIISKLFGNSRPVTAVAGIAALIVPFGWLATQFVAFAKLFGELTGIPSPVLILTIMVGSLIFVLPGGLTSVVWTDFVFGIFKIVMSLIVAGYAVYLAGGWGGITEKVPENLWRPSGITAAGGEQIWLWVAAIVPGTLTNQLYFQRVFATKKVSDARRGLVLSGMTILIGGLYAGCIGLAVRAMNPGLSNPEDAAGWLITRLPAVLLVVYGAFLVATIVSTTGAALQSVVANLIRDLYQNVFGRTRGDRATVSLSRMFTAVVALLAAGLAIAFPSALDWLVASYAYSAATLAAPIFVGYLLRGRFTLRPVMALGGMVAGIAGCAAAQLIGTTVPYAVYGISASILALLVLLLVPGRGRPSARSGTGSSGSGAPKNLSTVES
;
A
#
# COMPACT_ATOMS: atom_id res chain seq x y z
N MET A 1 -27.43 -20.92 15.75
CA MET A 1 -27.04 -19.90 14.74
C MET A 1 -28.04 -20.01 13.60
N PRO A 2 -28.69 -18.94 13.14
CA PRO A 2 -29.49 -19.01 11.91
C PRO A 2 -28.48 -19.21 10.75
N ARG A 3 -28.43 -20.42 10.19
CA ARG A 3 -27.72 -20.68 8.95
C ARG A 3 -28.41 -19.85 7.86
N ASN A 4 -27.67 -19.00 7.17
CA ASN A 4 -28.17 -18.32 5.98
C ASN A 4 -28.82 -19.35 5.05
N SER A 5 -29.96 -19.00 4.46
CA SER A 5 -30.61 -19.92 3.53
C SER A 5 -29.71 -20.16 2.32
N THR A 6 -29.78 -21.36 1.74
CA THR A 6 -29.03 -21.69 0.50
C THR A 6 -29.24 -20.62 -0.57
N GLY A 7 -30.45 -20.05 -0.67
CA GLY A 7 -30.75 -18.95 -1.60
C GLY A 7 -29.97 -17.66 -1.32
N GLN A 8 -29.72 -17.30 -0.06
CA GLN A 8 -28.90 -16.13 0.30
C GLN A 8 -27.42 -16.33 -0.10
N ILE A 9 -26.87 -17.53 0.17
CA ILE A 9 -25.49 -17.84 -0.21
C ILE A 9 -25.35 -17.79 -1.73
N VAL A 10 -26.29 -18.39 -2.49
CA VAL A 10 -26.31 -18.34 -3.95
C VAL A 10 -26.38 -16.89 -4.45
N ALA A 11 -27.25 -16.05 -3.87
CA ALA A 11 -27.38 -14.66 -4.25
C ALA A 11 -26.06 -13.86 -4.04
N ILE A 12 -25.36 -14.10 -2.92
CA ILE A 12 -24.06 -13.46 -2.63
C ILE A 12 -22.99 -13.92 -3.64
N VAL A 13 -22.94 -15.21 -3.93
CA VAL A 13 -21.99 -15.74 -4.92
C VAL A 13 -22.24 -15.14 -6.30
N LEU A 14 -23.51 -15.07 -6.73
CA LEU A 14 -23.89 -14.44 -8.00
C LEU A 14 -23.53 -12.94 -8.03
N ALA A 15 -23.83 -12.20 -6.96
CA ALA A 15 -23.45 -10.79 -6.84
C ALA A 15 -21.93 -10.61 -6.85
N SER A 16 -21.19 -11.49 -6.20
CA SER A 16 -19.71 -11.50 -6.20
C SER A 16 -19.14 -11.75 -7.60
N LEU A 17 -19.67 -12.74 -8.31
CA LEU A 17 -19.29 -13.02 -9.70
C LEU A 17 -19.63 -11.87 -10.63
N LEU A 18 -20.80 -11.24 -10.44
CA LEU A 18 -21.21 -10.05 -11.20
C LEU A 18 -20.23 -8.89 -10.99
N ILE A 19 -19.81 -8.62 -9.75
CA ILE A 19 -18.82 -7.58 -9.44
C ILE A 19 -17.45 -7.90 -10.08
N ILE A 20 -16.99 -9.14 -10.01
CA ILE A 20 -15.74 -9.54 -10.65
C ILE A 20 -15.86 -9.38 -12.18
N ALA A 21 -16.96 -9.81 -12.78
CA ALA A 21 -17.22 -9.66 -14.22
C ALA A 21 -17.29 -8.17 -14.63
N LEU A 22 -18.02 -7.34 -13.87
CA LEU A 22 -18.08 -5.90 -14.09
C LEU A 22 -16.69 -5.27 -13.98
N GLY A 23 -15.94 -5.62 -12.95
CA GLY A 23 -14.57 -5.17 -12.77
C GLY A 23 -13.66 -5.57 -13.93
N ALA A 24 -13.76 -6.82 -14.42
CA ALA A 24 -13.01 -7.30 -15.57
C ALA A 24 -13.39 -6.54 -16.87
N LEU A 25 -14.68 -6.29 -17.09
CA LEU A 25 -15.16 -5.50 -18.22
C LEU A 25 -14.66 -4.06 -18.17
N LEU A 26 -14.74 -3.41 -17.01
CA LEU A 26 -14.17 -2.09 -16.78
C LEU A 26 -12.65 -2.09 -16.98
N SER A 27 -11.95 -3.13 -16.48
CA SER A 27 -10.52 -3.29 -16.67
C SER A 27 -10.16 -3.42 -18.15
N MET A 28 -10.88 -4.20 -18.93
CA MET A 28 -10.70 -4.30 -20.39
C MET A 28 -11.00 -2.97 -21.10
N TYR A 29 -12.06 -2.27 -20.69
CA TYR A 29 -12.44 -0.99 -21.29
C TYR A 29 -11.39 0.09 -21.03
N PHE A 30 -10.99 0.26 -19.77
CA PHE A 30 -9.97 1.25 -19.39
C PHE A 30 -8.56 0.83 -19.82
N GLY A 31 -8.27 -0.46 -19.89
CA GLY A 31 -7.00 -1.01 -20.35
C GLY A 31 -6.67 -0.64 -21.80
N LYS A 32 -7.69 -0.36 -22.62
CA LYS A 32 -7.49 0.17 -23.99
C LYS A 32 -6.83 1.55 -24.02
N ARG A 33 -6.80 2.27 -22.89
CA ARG A 33 -6.12 3.57 -22.76
C ARG A 33 -4.60 3.43 -22.56
N ALA A 34 -4.13 2.26 -22.13
CA ALA A 34 -2.69 1.96 -22.06
C ALA A 34 -2.17 1.71 -23.48
N LYS A 35 -1.30 2.60 -23.96
CA LYS A 35 -0.75 2.56 -25.33
C LYS A 35 0.54 1.75 -25.45
N ASN A 36 1.28 1.65 -24.35
CA ASN A 36 2.58 1.00 -24.27
C ASN A 36 2.76 0.26 -22.94
N SER A 37 3.89 -0.42 -22.77
CA SER A 37 4.22 -1.13 -21.52
C SER A 37 4.35 -0.19 -20.31
N ASP A 38 4.76 1.04 -20.52
CA ASP A 38 4.90 2.04 -19.46
C ASP A 38 3.56 2.45 -18.89
N ASP A 39 2.55 2.70 -19.73
CA ASP A 39 1.18 2.97 -19.29
C ASP A 39 0.57 1.77 -18.54
N TRP A 40 0.97 0.55 -18.92
CA TRP A 40 0.53 -0.67 -18.26
C TRP A 40 1.13 -0.82 -16.85
N LEU A 41 2.40 -0.43 -16.67
CA LEU A 41 3.13 -0.57 -15.40
C LEU A 41 2.97 0.62 -14.46
N ALA A 42 2.81 1.85 -14.98
CA ALA A 42 2.94 3.08 -14.19
C ALA A 42 1.79 4.09 -14.31
N ALA A 43 0.72 3.81 -14.99
CA ALA A 43 -0.35 4.74 -15.31
C ALA A 43 0.14 6.11 -15.87
N PRO A 44 -0.54 6.72 -16.85
CA PRO A 44 -0.08 7.96 -17.47
C PRO A 44 -0.13 9.14 -16.49
N GLU A 45 0.81 10.10 -16.64
CA GLU A 45 0.88 11.35 -15.86
C GLU A 45 -0.28 12.32 -16.19
N SER A 46 -1.51 11.86 -16.05
CA SER A 46 -2.70 12.61 -16.50
C SER A 46 -3.90 12.57 -15.55
N LEU A 47 -3.74 11.98 -14.36
CA LEU A 47 -4.84 11.77 -13.43
C LEU A 47 -5.34 13.10 -12.83
N PRO A 48 -6.66 13.40 -12.92
CA PRO A 48 -7.28 14.52 -12.23
C PRO A 48 -7.22 14.33 -10.69
N LEU A 49 -7.23 15.45 -9.96
CA LEU A 49 -7.17 15.44 -8.49
C LEU A 49 -8.22 14.52 -7.83
N GLY A 50 -9.48 14.63 -8.25
CA GLY A 50 -10.56 13.80 -7.69
C GLY A 50 -10.33 12.31 -7.91
N VAL A 51 -9.81 11.90 -9.08
CA VAL A 51 -9.45 10.51 -9.35
C VAL A 51 -8.33 10.06 -8.43
N VAL A 52 -7.28 10.88 -8.25
CA VAL A 52 -6.16 10.56 -7.34
C VAL A 52 -6.66 10.34 -5.92
N VAL A 53 -7.49 11.24 -5.38
CA VAL A 53 -8.03 11.13 -4.01
C VAL A 53 -8.85 9.87 -3.84
N ILE A 54 -9.80 9.61 -4.73
CA ILE A 54 -10.68 8.44 -4.63
C ILE A 54 -9.93 7.13 -4.83
N THR A 55 -8.95 7.07 -5.77
CA THR A 55 -8.17 5.85 -5.97
C THR A 55 -7.20 5.59 -4.81
N GLN A 56 -6.63 6.65 -4.20
CA GLN A 56 -5.83 6.50 -2.97
C GLN A 56 -6.68 5.93 -1.83
N PHE A 57 -7.87 6.50 -1.61
CA PHE A 57 -8.83 5.97 -0.63
C PHE A 57 -9.18 4.52 -0.96
N ALA A 58 -9.55 4.22 -2.21
CA ALA A 58 -9.92 2.86 -2.62
C ALA A 58 -8.80 1.84 -2.40
N THR A 59 -7.55 2.26 -2.58
CA THR A 59 -6.39 1.42 -2.31
C THR A 59 -6.13 1.26 -0.81
N ALA A 60 -6.22 2.35 -0.03
CA ALA A 60 -5.95 2.32 1.40
C ALA A 60 -7.04 1.55 2.17
N VAL A 61 -8.31 1.73 1.81
CA VAL A 61 -9.46 1.02 2.40
C VAL A 61 -9.66 -0.31 1.68
N GLY A 62 -8.87 -1.29 2.05
CA GLY A 62 -8.92 -2.68 1.57
C GLY A 62 -9.37 -3.66 2.64
N GLY A 63 -9.04 -4.94 2.45
CA GLY A 63 -9.33 -6.02 3.41
C GLY A 63 -8.76 -5.77 4.80
N GLY A 64 -7.63 -5.06 4.90
CA GLY A 64 -7.07 -4.65 6.20
C GLY A 64 -8.05 -3.82 7.02
N VAL A 65 -8.67 -2.79 6.42
CA VAL A 65 -9.68 -1.98 7.09
C VAL A 65 -10.93 -2.80 7.42
N LEU A 66 -11.35 -3.67 6.51
CA LEU A 66 -12.55 -4.49 6.68
C LEU A 66 -12.42 -5.48 7.84
N ILE A 67 -11.24 -5.97 8.14
CA ILE A 67 -10.97 -7.02 9.13
C ILE A 67 -10.12 -6.50 10.28
N ALA A 68 -8.86 -6.11 10.00
CA ALA A 68 -7.92 -5.77 11.04
C ALA A 68 -8.33 -4.51 11.83
N HIS A 69 -8.79 -3.47 11.13
CA HIS A 69 -9.20 -2.24 11.81
C HIS A 69 -10.54 -2.42 12.55
N VAL A 70 -11.46 -3.23 12.02
CA VAL A 70 -12.67 -3.64 12.77
C VAL A 70 -12.29 -4.44 14.00
N GLY A 71 -11.29 -5.32 13.92
CA GLY A 71 -10.73 -6.06 15.05
C GLY A 71 -10.10 -5.14 16.10
N ILE A 72 -9.33 -4.13 15.69
CA ILE A 72 -8.81 -3.09 16.61
C ILE A 72 -9.97 -2.39 17.33
N ALA A 73 -11.00 -1.99 16.60
CA ALA A 73 -12.13 -1.29 17.18
C ALA A 73 -12.97 -2.20 18.09
N TYR A 74 -13.10 -3.48 17.78
CA TYR A 74 -13.75 -4.47 18.64
C TYR A 74 -13.02 -4.63 19.97
N SER A 75 -11.69 -4.73 19.98
CA SER A 75 -10.87 -4.92 21.18
C SER A 75 -10.60 -3.63 21.95
N SER A 76 -10.36 -2.53 21.23
CA SER A 76 -9.78 -1.29 21.77
C SER A 76 -10.54 -0.02 21.33
N GLY A 77 -11.77 -0.16 20.85
CA GLY A 77 -12.68 0.94 20.57
C GLY A 77 -12.10 1.97 19.59
N TRP A 78 -12.17 3.24 19.98
CA TRP A 78 -11.71 4.35 19.13
C TRP A 78 -10.19 4.38 18.89
N SER A 79 -9.40 3.45 19.47
CA SER A 79 -7.97 3.34 19.14
C SER A 79 -7.71 3.07 17.67
N VAL A 80 -8.68 2.61 16.90
CA VAL A 80 -8.59 2.53 15.45
C VAL A 80 -8.26 3.88 14.81
N PHE A 81 -8.71 5.01 15.39
CA PHE A 81 -8.33 6.34 14.93
C PHE A 81 -6.89 6.72 15.25
N ALA A 82 -6.27 6.12 16.28
CA ALA A 82 -4.83 6.27 16.48
C ALA A 82 -4.05 5.62 15.33
N TYR A 83 -4.48 4.43 14.88
CA TYR A 83 -3.90 3.77 13.70
C TYR A 83 -4.08 4.60 12.42
N GLU A 84 -5.32 5.03 12.12
CA GLU A 84 -5.61 5.86 10.94
C GLU A 84 -4.93 7.22 11.00
N GLY A 85 -4.76 7.78 12.19
CA GLY A 85 -3.98 8.97 12.44
C GLY A 85 -2.50 8.81 12.05
N CYS A 86 -1.92 7.64 12.32
CA CYS A 86 -0.56 7.32 11.85
C CYS A 86 -0.48 7.29 10.32
N VAL A 87 -1.47 6.70 9.64
CA VAL A 87 -1.53 6.71 8.17
C VAL A 87 -1.68 8.13 7.65
N LEU A 88 -2.59 8.94 8.24
CA LEU A 88 -2.77 10.36 7.90
C LEU A 88 -1.46 11.14 8.06
N LEU A 89 -0.75 10.98 9.18
CA LEU A 89 0.55 11.63 9.41
C LEU A 89 1.57 11.24 8.35
N GLY A 90 1.60 9.98 7.92
CA GLY A 90 2.42 9.53 6.81
C GLY A 90 2.06 10.23 5.48
N PHE A 91 0.77 10.37 5.15
CA PHE A 91 0.33 11.15 3.98
C PHE A 91 0.71 12.62 4.06
N LEU A 92 0.58 13.24 5.24
CA LEU A 92 1.02 14.63 5.45
C LEU A 92 2.54 14.76 5.29
N GLY A 93 3.31 13.81 5.78
CA GLY A 93 4.76 13.73 5.56
C GLY A 93 5.13 13.63 4.07
N LEU A 94 4.43 12.76 3.30
CA LEU A 94 4.59 12.70 1.83
C LEU A 94 4.20 14.02 1.15
N ALA A 95 3.18 14.71 1.63
CA ALA A 95 2.73 15.98 1.08
C ALA A 95 3.80 17.09 1.19
N VAL A 96 4.68 17.02 2.20
CA VAL A 96 5.83 17.95 2.34
C VAL A 96 6.81 17.79 1.19
N VAL A 97 7.12 16.56 0.79
CA VAL A 97 8.09 16.26 -0.29
C VAL A 97 7.44 16.05 -1.66
N ALA A 98 6.12 16.11 -1.76
CA ALA A 98 5.36 15.78 -2.99
C ALA A 98 5.76 16.62 -4.20
N ARG A 99 6.06 17.92 -4.01
CA ARG A 99 6.52 18.81 -5.08
C ARG A 99 7.83 18.30 -5.69
N TRP A 100 8.80 18.01 -4.85
CA TRP A 100 10.08 17.47 -5.29
C TRP A 100 9.90 16.11 -5.98
N LEU A 101 9.16 15.18 -5.37
CA LEU A 101 8.90 13.85 -5.93
C LEU A 101 8.33 13.96 -7.35
N ARG A 102 7.32 14.81 -7.54
CA ARG A 102 6.66 14.97 -8.83
C ARG A 102 7.54 15.65 -9.89
N GLN A 103 8.37 16.63 -9.48
CA GLN A 103 9.30 17.32 -10.39
C GLN A 103 10.41 16.41 -10.92
N GLN A 104 10.85 15.43 -10.14
CA GLN A 104 11.92 14.50 -10.55
C GLN A 104 11.44 13.37 -11.49
N ARG A 105 10.13 13.25 -11.72
CA ARG A 105 9.51 12.21 -12.57
C ARG A 105 9.97 10.79 -12.20
N PHE A 106 10.01 10.50 -10.92
CA PHE A 106 10.25 9.14 -10.46
C PHE A 106 9.09 8.22 -10.88
N THR A 107 9.39 6.95 -11.08
CA THR A 107 8.40 5.93 -11.43
C THR A 107 8.16 4.97 -10.28
N THR A 108 9.21 4.67 -9.54
CA THR A 108 9.19 3.72 -8.41
C THR A 108 9.94 4.31 -7.22
N VAL A 109 9.71 3.73 -6.03
CA VAL A 109 10.46 4.11 -4.81
C VAL A 109 11.97 3.81 -4.96
N PRO A 110 12.41 2.69 -5.54
CA PRO A 110 13.82 2.45 -5.85
C PRO A 110 14.49 3.51 -6.71
N ASP A 111 13.76 4.12 -7.67
CA ASP A 111 14.28 5.22 -8.49
C ASP A 111 14.73 6.40 -7.64
N ILE A 112 14.00 6.70 -6.54
CA ILE A 112 14.33 7.79 -5.63
C ILE A 112 15.71 7.56 -5.01
N ILE A 113 15.91 6.35 -4.45
CA ILE A 113 17.16 6.00 -3.77
C ILE A 113 18.30 5.94 -4.79
N SER A 114 18.06 5.32 -5.95
CA SER A 114 19.06 5.22 -7.01
C SER A 114 19.54 6.59 -7.48
N LYS A 115 18.63 7.54 -7.73
CA LYS A 115 19.01 8.90 -8.13
C LYS A 115 19.72 9.70 -7.03
N LEU A 116 19.31 9.51 -5.76
CA LEU A 116 19.98 10.18 -4.64
C LEU A 116 21.42 9.70 -4.43
N PHE A 117 21.69 8.41 -4.62
CA PHE A 117 22.96 7.78 -4.28
C PHE A 117 23.80 7.32 -5.48
N GLY A 118 23.52 7.80 -6.69
CA GLY A 118 24.42 7.68 -7.84
C GLY A 118 24.18 6.50 -8.79
N ASN A 119 22.93 6.09 -8.99
CA ASN A 119 22.51 5.10 -10.01
C ASN A 119 23.27 3.76 -9.99
N SER A 120 23.39 3.16 -8.82
CA SER A 120 24.11 1.90 -8.61
C SER A 120 23.16 0.69 -8.73
N ARG A 121 23.51 -0.29 -9.58
CA ARG A 121 22.73 -1.53 -9.71
C ARG A 121 22.48 -2.26 -8.39
N PRO A 122 23.46 -2.46 -7.49
CA PRO A 122 23.22 -3.06 -6.18
C PRO A 122 22.24 -2.27 -5.32
N VAL A 123 22.30 -0.93 -5.34
CA VAL A 123 21.35 -0.07 -4.62
C VAL A 123 19.93 -0.28 -5.17
N THR A 124 19.77 -0.25 -6.48
CA THR A 124 18.49 -0.48 -7.14
C THR A 124 17.93 -1.89 -6.83
N ALA A 125 18.80 -2.90 -6.79
CA ALA A 125 18.39 -4.28 -6.48
C ALA A 125 17.86 -4.41 -5.06
N VAL A 126 18.60 -3.93 -4.06
CA VAL A 126 18.19 -4.00 -2.64
C VAL A 126 16.95 -3.14 -2.40
N ALA A 127 16.92 -1.92 -2.93
CA ALA A 127 15.75 -1.05 -2.84
C ALA A 127 14.53 -1.63 -3.56
N GLY A 128 14.73 -2.28 -4.73
CA GLY A 128 13.67 -2.95 -5.48
C GLY A 128 13.04 -4.10 -4.71
N ILE A 129 13.86 -4.93 -4.07
CA ILE A 129 13.36 -6.01 -3.20
C ILE A 129 12.63 -5.42 -1.98
N ALA A 130 13.22 -4.42 -1.32
CA ALA A 130 12.60 -3.78 -0.15
C ALA A 130 11.26 -3.11 -0.47
N ALA A 131 11.11 -2.51 -1.65
CA ALA A 131 9.87 -1.87 -2.09
C ALA A 131 8.72 -2.86 -2.37
N LEU A 132 9.00 -4.17 -2.46
CA LEU A 132 7.98 -5.22 -2.58
C LEU A 132 7.29 -5.50 -1.24
N ILE A 133 7.94 -5.20 -0.10
CA ILE A 133 7.51 -5.66 1.24
C ILE A 133 6.08 -5.19 1.55
N VAL A 134 5.80 -3.89 1.46
CA VAL A 134 4.46 -3.36 1.78
C VAL A 134 3.39 -3.85 0.81
N PRO A 135 3.53 -3.72 -0.52
CA PRO A 135 2.51 -4.20 -1.45
C PRO A 135 2.24 -5.71 -1.32
N PHE A 136 3.28 -6.49 -1.00
CA PHE A 136 3.15 -7.93 -0.83
C PHE A 136 2.43 -8.30 0.48
N GLY A 137 2.75 -7.64 1.59
CA GLY A 137 2.02 -7.78 2.86
C GLY A 137 0.54 -7.38 2.71
N TRP A 138 0.27 -6.29 1.98
CA TRP A 138 -1.08 -5.87 1.66
C TRP A 138 -1.84 -6.89 0.81
N LEU A 139 -1.17 -7.52 -0.14
CA LEU A 139 -1.76 -8.56 -0.97
C LEU A 139 -2.18 -9.77 -0.13
N ALA A 140 -1.30 -10.24 0.77
CA ALA A 140 -1.62 -11.34 1.68
C ALA A 140 -2.81 -10.97 2.60
N THR A 141 -2.85 -9.74 3.12
CA THR A 141 -3.97 -9.24 3.92
C THR A 141 -5.32 -9.31 3.18
N GLN A 142 -5.36 -9.00 1.86
CA GLN A 142 -6.61 -9.10 1.09
C GLN A 142 -7.14 -10.53 1.05
N PHE A 143 -6.25 -11.50 0.86
CA PHE A 143 -6.62 -12.92 0.79
C PHE A 143 -7.10 -13.45 2.15
N VAL A 144 -6.40 -13.10 3.23
CA VAL A 144 -6.84 -13.41 4.60
C VAL A 144 -8.21 -12.79 4.90
N ALA A 145 -8.39 -11.51 4.53
CA ALA A 145 -9.64 -10.80 4.76
C ALA A 145 -10.82 -11.47 4.04
N PHE A 146 -10.65 -11.87 2.78
CA PHE A 146 -11.70 -12.59 2.06
C PHE A 146 -12.06 -13.90 2.74
N ALA A 147 -11.05 -14.67 3.14
CA ALA A 147 -11.26 -15.96 3.78
C ALA A 147 -12.01 -15.84 5.12
N LYS A 148 -11.66 -14.85 5.95
CA LYS A 148 -12.35 -14.59 7.23
C LYS A 148 -13.78 -14.10 7.04
N LEU A 149 -14.01 -13.16 6.10
CA LEU A 149 -15.34 -12.60 5.83
C LEU A 149 -16.30 -13.65 5.27
N PHE A 150 -15.87 -14.41 4.28
CA PHE A 150 -16.73 -15.37 3.60
C PHE A 150 -16.72 -16.76 4.25
N GLY A 151 -15.72 -17.09 5.05
CA GLY A 151 -15.65 -18.32 5.82
C GLY A 151 -16.80 -18.42 6.83
N GLU A 152 -17.04 -17.37 7.61
CA GLU A 152 -18.15 -17.28 8.55
C GLU A 152 -19.52 -17.40 7.85
N LEU A 153 -19.63 -16.85 6.65
CA LEU A 153 -20.86 -16.82 5.87
C LEU A 153 -21.17 -18.17 5.22
N THR A 154 -20.17 -18.83 4.64
CA THR A 154 -20.34 -19.99 3.75
C THR A 154 -19.94 -21.31 4.39
N GLY A 155 -19.12 -21.29 5.44
CA GLY A 155 -18.51 -22.50 6.02
C GLY A 155 -17.45 -23.15 5.13
N ILE A 156 -17.05 -22.49 4.02
CA ILE A 156 -16.00 -23.00 3.13
C ILE A 156 -14.62 -22.82 3.80
N PRO A 157 -13.73 -23.84 3.73
CA PRO A 157 -12.39 -23.74 4.30
C PRO A 157 -11.58 -22.57 3.75
N SER A 158 -10.86 -21.84 4.64
CA SER A 158 -10.05 -20.66 4.28
C SER A 158 -9.12 -20.86 3.08
N PRO A 159 -8.38 -21.99 2.92
CA PRO A 159 -7.53 -22.17 1.75
C PRO A 159 -8.29 -22.14 0.42
N VAL A 160 -9.49 -22.71 0.38
CA VAL A 160 -10.33 -22.71 -0.83
C VAL A 160 -10.79 -21.29 -1.17
N LEU A 161 -11.20 -20.51 -0.17
CA LEU A 161 -11.60 -19.11 -0.33
C LEU A 161 -10.43 -18.23 -0.79
N ILE A 162 -9.24 -18.43 -0.22
CA ILE A 162 -8.00 -17.74 -0.64
C ILE A 162 -7.70 -18.00 -2.10
N LEU A 163 -7.73 -19.24 -2.53
CA LEU A 163 -7.48 -19.61 -3.94
C LEU A 163 -8.58 -19.04 -4.86
N THR A 164 -9.83 -19.04 -4.42
CA THR A 164 -10.96 -18.50 -5.19
C THR A 164 -10.78 -16.98 -5.43
N ILE A 165 -10.49 -16.20 -4.40
CA ILE A 165 -10.31 -14.76 -4.56
C ILE A 165 -9.02 -14.42 -5.32
N MET A 166 -7.97 -15.22 -5.18
CA MET A 166 -6.76 -15.10 -5.98
C MET A 166 -7.08 -15.22 -7.48
N VAL A 167 -7.82 -16.24 -7.87
CA VAL A 167 -8.23 -16.44 -9.28
C VAL A 167 -9.13 -15.29 -9.76
N GLY A 168 -10.13 -14.90 -8.96
CA GLY A 168 -11.00 -13.76 -9.26
C GLY A 168 -10.22 -12.46 -9.46
N SER A 169 -9.21 -12.22 -8.62
CA SER A 169 -8.33 -11.04 -8.72
C SER A 169 -7.45 -11.08 -9.98
N LEU A 170 -6.97 -12.25 -10.38
CA LEU A 170 -6.21 -12.40 -11.63
C LEU A 170 -7.08 -12.12 -12.86
N ILE A 171 -8.32 -12.60 -12.89
CA ILE A 171 -9.28 -12.30 -13.96
C ILE A 171 -9.51 -10.78 -14.08
N PHE A 172 -9.58 -10.09 -12.95
CA PHE A 172 -9.76 -8.64 -12.89
C PHE A 172 -8.52 -7.85 -13.38
N VAL A 173 -7.31 -8.25 -12.97
CA VAL A 173 -6.08 -7.44 -13.13
C VAL A 173 -5.38 -7.68 -14.47
N LEU A 174 -5.32 -8.94 -14.94
CA LEU A 174 -4.52 -9.31 -16.11
C LEU A 174 -4.89 -8.59 -17.43
N PRO A 175 -6.15 -8.14 -17.68
CA PRO A 175 -6.48 -7.47 -18.93
C PRO A 175 -5.82 -6.12 -19.12
N GLY A 176 -5.74 -5.26 -18.06
CA GLY A 176 -5.53 -3.82 -18.28
C GLY A 176 -4.39 -3.14 -17.53
N GLY A 177 -3.68 -3.83 -16.64
CA GLY A 177 -2.55 -3.24 -15.88
C GLY A 177 -2.94 -2.08 -14.95
N LEU A 178 -1.97 -1.25 -14.55
CA LEU A 178 -2.19 -0.17 -13.57
C LEU A 178 -3.15 0.90 -14.05
N THR A 179 -3.14 1.24 -15.35
CA THR A 179 -4.08 2.23 -15.92
C THR A 179 -5.53 1.81 -15.68
N SER A 180 -5.85 0.53 -15.90
CA SER A 180 -7.20 0.03 -15.64
C SER A 180 -7.53 -0.01 -14.15
N VAL A 181 -6.58 -0.43 -13.31
CA VAL A 181 -6.75 -0.50 -11.85
C VAL A 181 -7.13 0.88 -11.29
N VAL A 182 -6.44 1.95 -11.70
CA VAL A 182 -6.73 3.30 -11.22
C VAL A 182 -8.17 3.73 -11.54
N TRP A 183 -8.65 3.49 -12.76
CA TRP A 183 -10.01 3.89 -13.14
C TRP A 183 -11.09 2.99 -12.53
N THR A 184 -10.84 1.70 -12.38
CA THR A 184 -11.75 0.80 -11.66
C THR A 184 -11.78 1.12 -10.17
N ASP A 185 -10.62 1.45 -9.57
CA ASP A 185 -10.53 1.93 -8.18
C ASP A 185 -11.34 3.22 -7.97
N PHE A 186 -11.38 4.11 -8.96
CA PHE A 186 -12.22 5.31 -8.88
C PHE A 186 -13.70 4.96 -8.78
N VAL A 187 -14.20 4.08 -9.65
CA VAL A 187 -15.60 3.64 -9.64
C VAL A 187 -15.93 2.90 -8.33
N PHE A 188 -15.11 1.90 -7.98
CA PHE A 188 -15.31 1.14 -6.76
C PHE A 188 -15.07 1.97 -5.49
N GLY A 189 -14.20 2.99 -5.54
CA GLY A 189 -13.94 3.87 -4.41
C GLY A 189 -15.15 4.69 -4.00
N ILE A 190 -15.94 5.19 -4.95
CA ILE A 190 -17.21 5.86 -4.67
C ILE A 190 -18.18 4.88 -4.02
N PHE A 191 -18.30 3.67 -4.57
CA PHE A 191 -19.14 2.62 -4.00
C PHE A 191 -18.69 2.26 -2.56
N LYS A 192 -17.37 2.18 -2.32
CA LYS A 192 -16.80 1.93 -0.99
C LYS A 192 -17.20 3.00 0.03
N ILE A 193 -17.11 4.28 -0.31
CA ILE A 193 -17.49 5.37 0.59
C ILE A 193 -18.96 5.24 1.00
N VAL A 194 -19.85 5.08 0.02
CA VAL A 194 -21.30 4.98 0.27
C VAL A 194 -21.62 3.77 1.13
N MET A 195 -21.12 2.60 0.77
CA MET A 195 -21.41 1.36 1.49
C MET A 195 -20.78 1.33 2.89
N SER A 196 -19.60 1.92 3.07
CA SER A 196 -18.99 2.03 4.40
C SER A 196 -19.88 2.80 5.37
N LEU A 197 -20.48 3.91 4.92
CA LEU A 197 -21.38 4.70 5.74
C LEU A 197 -22.71 3.98 6.03
N ILE A 198 -23.29 3.33 5.01
CA ILE A 198 -24.55 2.57 5.17
C ILE A 198 -24.37 1.42 6.17
N VAL A 199 -23.31 0.61 6.00
CA VAL A 199 -23.10 -0.58 6.84
C VAL A 199 -22.70 -0.19 8.26
N ALA A 200 -21.88 0.86 8.42
CA ALA A 200 -21.56 1.39 9.74
C ALA A 200 -22.81 1.88 10.50
N GLY A 201 -23.66 2.66 9.82
CA GLY A 201 -24.94 3.11 10.40
C GLY A 201 -25.87 1.96 10.74
N TYR A 202 -25.96 0.95 9.87
CA TYR A 202 -26.78 -0.23 10.13
C TYR A 202 -26.25 -1.08 11.28
N ALA A 203 -24.93 -1.23 11.43
CA ALA A 203 -24.31 -1.93 12.56
C ALA A 203 -24.65 -1.25 13.89
N VAL A 204 -24.57 0.09 13.94
CA VAL A 204 -24.99 0.88 15.11
C VAL A 204 -26.50 0.68 15.40
N TYR A 205 -27.35 0.70 14.37
CA TYR A 205 -28.77 0.44 14.51
C TYR A 205 -29.04 -0.95 15.12
N LEU A 206 -28.37 -2.01 14.64
CA LEU A 206 -28.50 -3.37 15.18
C LEU A 206 -28.08 -3.48 16.66
N ALA A 207 -27.12 -2.68 17.10
CA ALA A 207 -26.67 -2.64 18.48
C ALA A 207 -27.69 -1.93 19.46
N GLY A 208 -28.79 -1.43 18.94
CA GLY A 208 -29.74 -0.62 19.70
C GLY A 208 -29.45 0.88 19.64
N GLY A 209 -28.83 1.33 18.55
CA GLY A 209 -28.33 2.70 18.39
C GLY A 209 -27.06 2.97 19.22
N TRP A 210 -26.68 4.24 19.28
CA TRP A 210 -25.52 4.61 20.09
C TRP A 210 -25.74 4.37 21.59
N GLY A 211 -26.98 4.55 22.08
CA GLY A 211 -27.34 4.24 23.47
C GLY A 211 -27.09 2.77 23.84
N GLY A 212 -27.45 1.83 22.95
CA GLY A 212 -27.22 0.41 23.19
C GLY A 212 -25.75 0.03 23.19
N ILE A 213 -24.88 0.79 22.46
CA ILE A 213 -23.43 0.62 22.51
C ILE A 213 -22.88 1.14 23.84
N THR A 214 -23.25 2.36 24.24
CA THR A 214 -22.75 3.01 25.46
C THR A 214 -23.17 2.31 26.74
N GLU A 215 -24.27 1.60 26.72
CA GLU A 215 -24.78 0.80 27.88
C GLU A 215 -23.98 -0.50 28.07
N LYS A 216 -23.52 -1.13 26.95
CA LYS A 216 -22.94 -2.49 26.98
C LYS A 216 -21.43 -2.55 26.80
N VAL A 217 -20.86 -1.53 26.19
CA VAL A 217 -19.41 -1.46 25.93
C VAL A 217 -18.73 -0.67 27.04
N PRO A 218 -17.57 -1.11 27.56
CA PRO A 218 -16.79 -0.36 28.54
C PRO A 218 -16.55 1.08 28.11
N GLU A 219 -16.69 2.02 29.03
CA GLU A 219 -16.68 3.46 28.78
C GLU A 219 -15.38 3.96 28.14
N ASN A 220 -14.26 3.36 28.53
CA ASN A 220 -12.94 3.65 27.99
C ASN A 220 -12.74 3.26 26.51
N LEU A 221 -13.66 2.54 25.88
CA LEU A 221 -13.59 2.16 24.47
C LEU A 221 -14.37 3.12 23.56
N TRP A 222 -15.49 3.68 24.03
CA TRP A 222 -16.38 4.50 23.20
C TRP A 222 -16.28 6.01 23.48
N ARG A 223 -15.69 6.43 24.60
CA ARG A 223 -15.39 7.85 24.83
C ARG A 223 -14.23 8.34 23.94
N PRO A 224 -14.10 9.65 23.69
CA PRO A 224 -12.98 10.22 22.94
C PRO A 224 -11.60 9.83 23.51
N SER A 225 -11.48 9.64 24.83
CA SER A 225 -10.29 9.12 25.49
C SER A 225 -9.92 7.69 25.06
N GLY A 226 -10.86 6.95 24.51
CA GLY A 226 -10.66 5.59 23.98
C GLY A 226 -9.72 5.51 22.78
N ILE A 227 -9.28 6.66 22.23
CA ILE A 227 -8.23 6.70 21.20
C ILE A 227 -6.92 6.08 21.68
N THR A 228 -6.68 6.01 22.99
CA THR A 228 -5.51 5.40 23.62
C THR A 228 -5.79 4.05 24.28
N ALA A 229 -6.99 3.49 24.13
CA ALA A 229 -7.41 2.24 24.80
C ALA A 229 -6.61 0.99 24.37
N ALA A 230 -5.95 1.02 23.21
CA ALA A 230 -5.04 -0.05 22.79
C ALA A 230 -3.76 -0.15 23.65
N GLY A 231 -3.51 0.84 24.51
CA GLY A 231 -2.33 0.92 25.34
C GLY A 231 -1.14 1.60 24.64
N GLY A 232 -0.24 2.15 25.47
CA GLY A 232 0.89 2.95 24.97
C GLY A 232 1.84 2.14 24.08
N GLU A 233 2.12 0.90 24.44
CA GLU A 233 3.02 0.02 23.69
C GLU A 233 2.51 -0.24 22.26
N GLN A 234 1.24 -0.58 22.13
CA GLN A 234 0.63 -0.84 20.82
C GLN A 234 0.57 0.42 19.95
N ILE A 235 0.19 1.57 20.54
CA ILE A 235 0.17 2.83 19.82
C ILE A 235 1.57 3.24 19.39
N TRP A 236 2.58 3.02 20.25
CA TRP A 236 3.96 3.32 19.91
C TRP A 236 4.47 2.44 18.76
N LEU A 237 4.09 1.16 18.74
CA LEU A 237 4.36 0.27 17.59
C LEU A 237 3.74 0.82 16.31
N TRP A 238 2.48 1.27 16.35
CA TRP A 238 1.82 1.85 15.17
C TRP A 238 2.52 3.14 14.71
N VAL A 239 2.83 4.05 15.62
CA VAL A 239 3.56 5.28 15.27
C VAL A 239 4.90 4.96 14.61
N ALA A 240 5.67 4.04 15.20
CA ALA A 240 7.00 3.69 14.73
C ALA A 240 6.99 2.91 13.40
N ALA A 241 5.96 2.10 13.14
CA ALA A 241 5.85 1.30 11.93
C ALA A 241 5.05 2.02 10.82
N ILE A 242 3.84 2.50 11.16
CA ILE A 242 2.86 2.95 10.15
C ILE A 242 3.22 4.34 9.58
N VAL A 243 3.64 5.29 10.43
CA VAL A 243 3.99 6.64 9.92
C VAL A 243 5.12 6.55 8.88
N PRO A 244 6.31 6.02 9.22
CA PRO A 244 7.40 5.94 8.24
C PRO A 244 7.15 4.87 7.16
N GLY A 245 6.39 3.80 7.45
CA GLY A 245 5.99 2.81 6.45
C GLY A 245 5.07 3.38 5.38
N THR A 246 4.14 4.27 5.75
CA THR A 246 3.31 5.02 4.79
C THR A 246 4.17 5.90 3.89
N LEU A 247 5.24 6.50 4.46
CA LEU A 247 6.20 7.31 3.73
C LEU A 247 7.05 6.51 2.72
N THR A 248 7.07 5.18 2.78
CA THR A 248 7.84 4.30 1.89
C THR A 248 6.97 3.42 1.00
N ASN A 249 5.64 3.53 1.12
CA ASN A 249 4.69 2.65 0.45
C ASN A 249 4.57 2.97 -1.05
N GLN A 250 5.06 2.06 -1.89
CA GLN A 250 4.98 2.15 -3.36
C GLN A 250 3.56 2.37 -3.88
N LEU A 251 2.55 1.79 -3.23
CA LEU A 251 1.14 1.95 -3.61
C LEU A 251 0.70 3.43 -3.64
N TYR A 252 1.19 4.23 -2.69
CA TYR A 252 0.86 5.64 -2.60
C TYR A 252 1.69 6.50 -3.55
N PHE A 253 2.97 6.19 -3.70
CA PHE A 253 3.85 6.90 -4.61
C PHE A 253 3.40 6.82 -6.07
N GLN A 254 2.93 5.66 -6.54
CA GLN A 254 2.47 5.49 -7.93
C GLN A 254 1.38 6.50 -8.31
N ARG A 255 0.47 6.81 -7.39
CA ARG A 255 -0.60 7.77 -7.64
C ARG A 255 -0.12 9.22 -7.59
N VAL A 256 0.85 9.52 -6.74
CA VAL A 256 1.54 10.83 -6.72
C VAL A 256 2.25 11.07 -8.05
N PHE A 257 2.97 10.07 -8.55
CA PHE A 257 3.68 10.16 -9.82
C PHE A 257 2.73 10.34 -11.01
N ALA A 258 1.53 9.76 -10.98
CA ALA A 258 0.54 9.83 -12.04
C ALA A 258 -0.31 11.12 -12.05
N THR A 259 -0.12 12.07 -11.09
CA THR A 259 -0.89 13.32 -11.05
C THR A 259 -0.60 14.23 -12.25
N LYS A 260 -1.64 14.90 -12.78
CA LYS A 260 -1.50 15.81 -13.92
C LYS A 260 -0.66 17.05 -13.57
N LYS A 261 -0.91 17.65 -12.40
CA LYS A 261 -0.24 18.89 -11.95
C LYS A 261 0.59 18.63 -10.70
N VAL A 262 1.74 19.32 -10.57
CA VAL A 262 2.58 19.25 -9.37
C VAL A 262 1.83 19.71 -8.10
N SER A 263 0.96 20.74 -8.23
CA SER A 263 0.11 21.22 -7.14
C SER A 263 -0.88 20.15 -6.65
N ASP A 264 -1.38 19.34 -7.58
CA ASP A 264 -2.38 18.30 -7.28
C ASP A 264 -1.77 17.11 -6.54
N ALA A 265 -0.46 16.86 -6.70
CA ALA A 265 0.24 15.84 -5.93
C ALA A 265 0.15 16.11 -4.41
N ARG A 266 0.44 17.35 -3.98
CA ARG A 266 0.36 17.74 -2.57
C ARG A 266 -1.09 17.74 -2.06
N ARG A 267 -2.00 18.39 -2.80
CA ARG A 267 -3.43 18.45 -2.43
C ARG A 267 -4.05 17.07 -2.38
N GLY A 268 -3.70 16.22 -3.37
CA GLY A 268 -4.18 14.83 -3.44
C GLY A 268 -3.79 14.03 -2.21
N LEU A 269 -2.54 14.13 -1.75
CA LEU A 269 -2.08 13.44 -0.53
C LEU A 269 -2.81 13.91 0.73
N VAL A 270 -2.96 15.23 0.92
CA VAL A 270 -3.68 15.77 2.09
C VAL A 270 -5.14 15.31 2.10
N LEU A 271 -5.85 15.46 0.97
CA LEU A 271 -7.25 15.03 0.86
C LEU A 271 -7.39 13.51 1.00
N SER A 272 -6.48 12.73 0.41
CA SER A 272 -6.48 11.28 0.57
C SER A 272 -6.28 10.85 2.02
N GLY A 273 -5.34 11.50 2.73
CA GLY A 273 -5.14 11.24 4.16
C GLY A 273 -6.40 11.52 5.00
N MET A 274 -7.13 12.60 4.67
CA MET A 274 -8.39 12.90 5.36
C MET A 274 -9.49 11.89 5.03
N THR A 275 -9.57 11.41 3.79
CA THR A 275 -10.60 10.41 3.41
C THR A 275 -10.39 9.05 4.09
N ILE A 276 -9.16 8.72 4.49
CA ILE A 276 -8.86 7.48 5.23
C ILE A 276 -9.62 7.40 6.55
N LEU A 277 -9.89 8.54 7.20
CA LEU A 277 -10.67 8.59 8.43
C LEU A 277 -12.10 8.03 8.26
N ILE A 278 -12.64 8.00 7.03
CA ILE A 278 -13.92 7.33 6.73
C ILE A 278 -13.78 5.82 6.98
N GLY A 279 -12.64 5.22 6.63
CA GLY A 279 -12.34 3.83 6.94
C GLY A 279 -12.27 3.57 8.45
N GLY A 280 -11.65 4.49 9.20
CA GLY A 280 -11.63 4.46 10.66
C GLY A 280 -13.02 4.56 11.28
N LEU A 281 -13.89 5.43 10.76
CA LEU A 281 -15.28 5.56 11.20
C LEU A 281 -16.08 4.28 10.94
N TYR A 282 -15.94 3.72 9.73
CA TYR A 282 -16.53 2.43 9.38
C TYR A 282 -16.10 1.34 10.37
N ALA A 283 -14.81 1.17 10.57
CA ALA A 283 -14.26 0.13 11.43
C ALA A 283 -14.63 0.35 12.90
N GLY A 284 -14.59 1.60 13.38
CA GLY A 284 -14.96 1.98 14.74
C GLY A 284 -16.41 1.68 15.07
N CYS A 285 -17.33 2.11 14.21
CA CYS A 285 -18.76 1.85 14.39
C CYS A 285 -19.09 0.35 14.38
N ILE A 286 -18.52 -0.41 13.44
CA ILE A 286 -18.75 -1.86 13.36
C ILE A 286 -18.13 -2.58 14.55
N GLY A 287 -16.87 -2.30 14.88
CA GLY A 287 -16.19 -2.96 16.00
C GLY A 287 -16.90 -2.75 17.33
N LEU A 288 -17.29 -1.50 17.66
CA LEU A 288 -18.04 -1.16 18.86
C LEU A 288 -19.45 -1.79 18.87
N ALA A 289 -20.16 -1.77 17.73
CA ALA A 289 -21.48 -2.38 17.62
C ALA A 289 -21.42 -3.90 17.84
N VAL A 290 -20.43 -4.57 17.21
CA VAL A 290 -20.24 -6.02 17.41
C VAL A 290 -19.83 -6.32 18.85
N ARG A 291 -18.98 -5.50 19.46
CA ARG A 291 -18.60 -5.64 20.88
C ARG A 291 -19.81 -5.55 21.80
N ALA A 292 -20.75 -4.65 21.52
CA ALA A 292 -22.00 -4.52 22.28
C ALA A 292 -22.92 -5.73 22.13
N MET A 293 -22.94 -6.36 20.93
CA MET A 293 -23.83 -7.48 20.62
C MET A 293 -23.22 -8.85 20.94
N ASN A 294 -21.91 -8.98 20.83
CA ASN A 294 -21.16 -10.23 21.07
C ASN A 294 -19.78 -9.93 21.67
N PRO A 295 -19.69 -9.74 23.00
CA PRO A 295 -18.42 -9.42 23.67
C PRO A 295 -17.43 -10.59 23.76
N GLY A 296 -17.86 -11.81 23.40
CA GLY A 296 -17.12 -13.06 23.62
C GLY A 296 -16.42 -13.64 22.39
N LEU A 297 -16.12 -12.85 21.35
CA LEU A 297 -15.34 -13.34 20.21
C LEU A 297 -13.90 -13.66 20.62
N SER A 298 -13.45 -14.87 20.30
CA SER A 298 -12.10 -15.34 20.60
C SER A 298 -11.05 -14.62 19.77
N ASN A 299 -11.37 -14.25 18.53
CA ASN A 299 -10.51 -13.48 17.65
C ASN A 299 -11.20 -12.17 17.24
N PRO A 300 -10.67 -11.00 17.60
CA PRO A 300 -11.23 -9.70 17.24
C PRO A 300 -11.41 -9.49 15.72
N GLU A 301 -10.53 -10.08 14.89
CA GLU A 301 -10.64 -9.98 13.43
C GLU A 301 -11.87 -10.69 12.85
N ASP A 302 -12.56 -11.55 13.63
CA ASP A 302 -13.78 -12.22 13.18
C ASP A 302 -15.03 -11.33 13.36
N ALA A 303 -14.89 -10.15 13.97
CA ALA A 303 -16.02 -9.25 14.25
C ALA A 303 -16.77 -8.82 12.98
N ALA A 304 -16.07 -8.51 11.92
CA ALA A 304 -16.69 -8.13 10.63
C ALA A 304 -17.43 -9.31 9.99
N GLY A 305 -16.84 -10.52 10.00
CA GLY A 305 -17.46 -11.76 9.54
C GLY A 305 -18.70 -12.11 10.35
N TRP A 306 -18.64 -11.94 11.68
CA TRP A 306 -19.79 -12.15 12.55
C TRP A 306 -20.96 -11.20 12.25
N LEU A 307 -20.69 -9.90 11.96
CA LEU A 307 -21.74 -8.95 11.58
C LEU A 307 -22.45 -9.36 10.29
N ILE A 308 -21.72 -9.83 9.30
CA ILE A 308 -22.27 -10.24 7.99
C ILE A 308 -23.41 -11.24 8.16
N THR A 309 -23.30 -12.20 9.08
CA THR A 309 -24.31 -13.24 9.30
C THR A 309 -25.63 -12.70 9.90
N ARG A 310 -25.69 -11.40 10.25
CA ARG A 310 -26.85 -10.74 10.88
C ARG A 310 -27.50 -9.68 10.01
N LEU A 311 -26.94 -9.45 8.84
CA LEU A 311 -27.52 -8.49 7.90
C LEU A 311 -28.79 -9.04 7.25
N PRO A 312 -29.80 -8.19 6.96
CA PRO A 312 -30.97 -8.61 6.19
C PRO A 312 -30.56 -8.97 4.77
N ALA A 313 -31.30 -9.86 4.12
CA ALA A 313 -30.92 -10.50 2.86
C ALA A 313 -30.46 -9.50 1.78
N VAL A 314 -31.18 -8.39 1.58
CA VAL A 314 -30.83 -7.38 0.57
C VAL A 314 -29.50 -6.71 0.91
N LEU A 315 -29.33 -6.24 2.16
CA LEU A 315 -28.10 -5.58 2.58
C LEU A 315 -26.92 -6.56 2.58
N LEU A 316 -27.15 -7.83 2.93
CA LEU A 316 -26.15 -8.89 2.90
C LEU A 316 -25.59 -9.11 1.48
N VAL A 317 -26.46 -9.17 0.46
CA VAL A 317 -26.05 -9.36 -0.94
C VAL A 317 -25.24 -8.14 -1.45
N VAL A 318 -25.73 -6.92 -1.20
CA VAL A 318 -25.05 -5.69 -1.62
C VAL A 318 -23.73 -5.50 -0.86
N TYR A 319 -23.71 -5.85 0.42
CA TYR A 319 -22.49 -5.79 1.23
C TYR A 319 -21.48 -6.86 0.82
N GLY A 320 -21.91 -8.07 0.48
CA GLY A 320 -21.03 -9.09 -0.10
C GLY A 320 -20.38 -8.59 -1.40
N ALA A 321 -21.15 -7.98 -2.28
CA ALA A 321 -20.65 -7.34 -3.50
C ALA A 321 -19.62 -6.22 -3.19
N PHE A 322 -19.90 -5.38 -2.22
CA PHE A 322 -18.99 -4.35 -1.72
C PHE A 322 -17.66 -4.93 -1.21
N LEU A 323 -17.73 -6.01 -0.41
CA LEU A 323 -16.54 -6.66 0.12
C LEU A 323 -15.66 -7.22 -1.00
N VAL A 324 -16.25 -7.91 -1.97
CA VAL A 324 -15.53 -8.44 -3.13
C VAL A 324 -14.93 -7.31 -3.97
N ALA A 325 -15.71 -6.27 -4.29
CA ALA A 325 -15.21 -5.10 -5.02
C ALA A 325 -14.01 -4.45 -4.31
N THR A 326 -14.11 -4.33 -2.97
CA THR A 326 -13.06 -3.75 -2.14
C THR A 326 -11.77 -4.58 -2.19
N ILE A 327 -11.89 -5.88 -1.96
CA ILE A 327 -10.75 -6.80 -1.91
C ILE A 327 -10.09 -6.92 -3.29
N VAL A 328 -10.87 -7.14 -4.35
CA VAL A 328 -10.34 -7.33 -5.72
C VAL A 328 -9.64 -6.07 -6.22
N SER A 329 -10.21 -4.88 -5.98
CA SER A 329 -9.60 -3.61 -6.40
C SER A 329 -8.28 -3.34 -5.68
N THR A 330 -8.24 -3.52 -4.35
CA THR A 330 -7.00 -3.36 -3.57
C THR A 330 -5.95 -4.42 -3.92
N THR A 331 -6.37 -5.67 -4.15
CA THR A 331 -5.49 -6.74 -4.66
C THR A 331 -4.87 -6.34 -5.99
N GLY A 332 -5.66 -5.76 -6.89
CA GLY A 332 -5.19 -5.26 -8.19
C GLY A 332 -4.10 -4.21 -8.05
N ALA A 333 -4.30 -3.24 -7.18
CA ALA A 333 -3.32 -2.20 -6.89
C ALA A 333 -2.01 -2.77 -6.31
N ALA A 334 -2.12 -3.71 -5.36
CA ALA A 334 -0.96 -4.36 -4.75
C ALA A 334 -0.16 -5.20 -5.76
N LEU A 335 -0.85 -6.03 -6.57
CA LEU A 335 -0.23 -6.83 -7.63
C LEU A 335 0.52 -5.95 -8.64
N GLN A 336 -0.11 -4.86 -9.11
CA GLN A 336 0.54 -3.95 -10.07
C GLN A 336 1.75 -3.24 -9.47
N SER A 337 1.72 -2.89 -8.18
CA SER A 337 2.87 -2.29 -7.50
C SER A 337 4.05 -3.25 -7.40
N VAL A 338 3.81 -4.51 -7.01
CA VAL A 338 4.85 -5.55 -6.97
C VAL A 338 5.43 -5.79 -8.36
N VAL A 339 4.58 -5.96 -9.36
CA VAL A 339 5.00 -6.28 -10.74
C VAL A 339 5.76 -5.11 -11.38
N ALA A 340 5.34 -3.86 -11.13
CA ALA A 340 6.08 -2.69 -11.61
C ALA A 340 7.53 -2.67 -11.08
N ASN A 341 7.73 -2.93 -9.78
CA ASN A 341 9.07 -3.02 -9.20
C ASN A 341 9.87 -4.21 -9.76
N LEU A 342 9.25 -5.39 -9.90
CA LEU A 342 9.92 -6.57 -10.48
C LEU A 342 10.37 -6.32 -11.92
N ILE A 343 9.53 -5.71 -12.74
CA ILE A 343 9.85 -5.47 -14.16
C ILE A 343 10.82 -4.31 -14.31
N ARG A 344 10.52 -3.13 -13.74
CA ARG A 344 11.34 -1.93 -13.94
C ARG A 344 12.64 -1.98 -13.16
N ASP A 345 12.56 -2.24 -11.87
CA ASP A 345 13.74 -2.11 -11.02
C ASP A 345 14.64 -3.33 -11.14
N LEU A 346 14.10 -4.55 -11.08
CA LEU A 346 14.91 -5.75 -11.13
C LEU A 346 15.21 -6.18 -12.58
N TYR A 347 14.19 -6.44 -13.41
CA TYR A 347 14.39 -7.00 -14.73
C TYR A 347 15.07 -6.00 -15.70
N GLN A 348 14.60 -4.75 -15.77
CA GLN A 348 15.15 -3.75 -16.69
C GLN A 348 16.41 -3.07 -16.12
N ASN A 349 16.34 -2.50 -14.91
CA ASN A 349 17.44 -1.68 -14.38
C ASN A 349 18.62 -2.51 -13.84
N VAL A 350 18.34 -3.60 -13.09
CA VAL A 350 19.41 -4.42 -12.50
C VAL A 350 19.99 -5.40 -13.51
N PHE A 351 19.12 -6.22 -14.16
CA PHE A 351 19.60 -7.22 -15.12
C PHE A 351 19.87 -6.65 -16.51
N GLY A 352 19.52 -5.38 -16.76
CA GLY A 352 19.77 -4.71 -18.05
C GLY A 352 19.01 -5.32 -19.22
N ARG A 353 17.90 -6.02 -18.97
CA ARG A 353 17.13 -6.72 -20.00
C ARG A 353 15.95 -5.86 -20.44
N THR A 354 15.91 -5.50 -21.71
CA THR A 354 14.78 -4.80 -22.34
C THR A 354 14.08 -5.72 -23.32
N ARG A 355 12.77 -5.61 -23.41
CA ARG A 355 11.94 -6.33 -24.38
C ARG A 355 10.97 -5.34 -25.02
N GLY A 356 10.48 -5.68 -26.20
CA GLY A 356 9.38 -4.90 -26.82
C GLY A 356 8.11 -4.93 -25.96
N ASP A 357 7.24 -3.97 -26.16
CA ASP A 357 6.03 -3.74 -25.32
C ASP A 357 5.19 -4.99 -25.09
N ARG A 358 4.87 -5.74 -26.16
CA ARG A 358 4.06 -6.97 -26.06
C ARG A 358 4.73 -8.03 -25.17
N ALA A 359 6.05 -8.21 -25.32
CA ALA A 359 6.79 -9.20 -24.52
C ALA A 359 6.91 -8.76 -23.05
N THR A 360 7.07 -7.44 -22.80
CA THR A 360 7.06 -6.86 -21.44
C THR A 360 5.73 -7.06 -20.76
N VAL A 361 4.61 -6.77 -21.43
CA VAL A 361 3.27 -7.00 -20.88
C VAL A 361 3.02 -8.50 -20.62
N SER A 362 3.44 -9.40 -21.52
CA SER A 362 3.30 -10.84 -21.31
C SER A 362 4.11 -11.32 -20.09
N LEU A 363 5.35 -10.85 -19.94
CA LEU A 363 6.19 -11.14 -18.78
C LEU A 363 5.56 -10.59 -17.49
N SER A 364 5.00 -9.37 -17.53
CA SER A 364 4.31 -8.76 -16.40
C SER A 364 3.09 -9.58 -15.95
N ARG A 365 2.31 -10.11 -16.89
CA ARG A 365 1.18 -11.00 -16.60
C ARG A 365 1.63 -12.30 -15.93
N MET A 366 2.73 -12.88 -16.39
CA MET A 366 3.31 -14.08 -15.76
C MET A 366 3.74 -13.78 -14.32
N PHE A 367 4.48 -12.68 -14.09
CA PHE A 367 4.86 -12.29 -12.72
C PHE A 367 3.66 -11.97 -11.84
N THR A 368 2.60 -11.37 -12.38
CA THR A 368 1.34 -11.14 -11.65
C THR A 368 0.76 -12.45 -11.11
N ALA A 369 0.71 -13.49 -11.94
CA ALA A 369 0.19 -14.80 -11.52
C ALA A 369 1.10 -15.47 -10.46
N VAL A 370 2.42 -15.42 -10.66
CA VAL A 370 3.40 -15.98 -9.69
C VAL A 370 3.32 -15.26 -8.35
N VAL A 371 3.29 -13.93 -8.34
CA VAL A 371 3.17 -13.11 -7.12
C VAL A 371 1.87 -13.41 -6.38
N ALA A 372 0.75 -13.50 -7.11
CA ALA A 372 -0.54 -13.85 -6.51
C ALA A 372 -0.50 -15.24 -5.85
N LEU A 373 0.10 -16.22 -6.50
CA LEU A 373 0.23 -17.58 -5.96
C LEU A 373 1.11 -17.60 -4.69
N LEU A 374 2.25 -16.91 -4.70
CA LEU A 374 3.12 -16.81 -3.53
C LEU A 374 2.42 -16.12 -2.36
N ALA A 375 1.69 -15.04 -2.62
CA ALA A 375 0.94 -14.34 -1.58
C ALA A 375 -0.23 -15.18 -1.04
N ALA A 376 -0.89 -15.97 -1.88
CA ALA A 376 -1.92 -16.90 -1.45
C ALA A 376 -1.33 -18.00 -0.55
N GLY A 377 -0.17 -18.57 -0.92
CA GLY A 377 0.54 -19.55 -0.09
C GLY A 377 0.90 -18.99 1.29
N LEU A 378 1.40 -17.74 1.35
CA LEU A 378 1.70 -17.07 2.62
C LEU A 378 0.45 -16.74 3.44
N ALA A 379 -0.64 -16.32 2.80
CA ALA A 379 -1.92 -16.07 3.48
C ALA A 379 -2.51 -17.35 4.10
N ILE A 380 -2.30 -18.51 3.48
CA ILE A 380 -2.71 -19.81 4.03
C ILE A 380 -1.83 -20.18 5.23
N ALA A 381 -0.52 -19.93 5.15
CA ALA A 381 0.43 -20.27 6.22
C ALA A 381 0.30 -19.35 7.46
N PHE A 382 -0.03 -18.08 7.26
CA PHE A 382 -0.08 -17.05 8.30
C PHE A 382 -1.38 -16.21 8.19
N PRO A 383 -2.50 -16.68 8.77
CA PRO A 383 -3.82 -16.08 8.56
C PRO A 383 -4.12 -14.91 9.52
N SER A 384 -3.19 -13.96 9.69
CA SER A 384 -3.38 -12.72 10.45
C SER A 384 -3.28 -11.50 9.56
N ALA A 385 -4.37 -10.73 9.45
CA ALA A 385 -4.40 -9.54 8.59
C ALA A 385 -3.63 -8.37 9.20
N LEU A 386 -3.76 -8.15 10.51
CA LEU A 386 -3.11 -7.04 11.21
C LEU A 386 -1.60 -7.21 11.24
N ASP A 387 -1.12 -8.43 11.52
CA ASP A 387 0.32 -8.71 11.60
C ASP A 387 1.01 -8.47 10.25
N TRP A 388 0.37 -8.86 9.12
CA TRP A 388 0.88 -8.57 7.79
C TRP A 388 0.98 -7.07 7.52
N LEU A 389 -0.03 -6.28 7.93
CA LEU A 389 0.01 -4.84 7.77
C LEU A 389 1.14 -4.22 8.56
N VAL A 390 1.18 -4.46 9.87
CA VAL A 390 2.16 -3.83 10.78
C VAL A 390 3.58 -4.24 10.43
N ALA A 391 3.84 -5.54 10.23
CA ALA A 391 5.17 -6.04 9.90
C ALA A 391 5.66 -5.47 8.56
N SER A 392 4.83 -5.47 7.51
CA SER A 392 5.22 -4.96 6.21
C SER A 392 5.60 -3.48 6.27
N TYR A 393 4.85 -2.66 6.99
CA TYR A 393 5.18 -1.26 7.21
C TYR A 393 6.48 -1.09 8.00
N ALA A 394 6.67 -1.84 9.08
CA ALA A 394 7.86 -1.76 9.93
C ALA A 394 9.15 -2.09 9.17
N TYR A 395 9.16 -3.21 8.43
CA TYR A 395 10.33 -3.62 7.64
C TYR A 395 10.61 -2.67 6.47
N SER A 396 9.58 -2.17 5.79
CA SER A 396 9.75 -1.16 4.74
C SER A 396 10.31 0.14 5.29
N ALA A 397 9.78 0.62 6.42
CA ALA A 397 10.25 1.80 7.09
C ALA A 397 11.73 1.67 7.52
N ALA A 398 12.08 0.55 8.16
CA ALA A 398 13.44 0.26 8.61
C ALA A 398 14.45 0.27 7.44
N THR A 399 14.02 -0.22 6.27
CA THR A 399 14.91 -0.38 5.13
C THR A 399 14.99 0.88 4.25
N LEU A 400 13.85 1.53 3.96
CA LEU A 400 13.76 2.55 2.92
C LEU A 400 13.66 3.98 3.47
N ALA A 401 13.12 4.18 4.70
CA ALA A 401 12.84 5.54 5.15
C ALA A 401 14.11 6.39 5.32
N ALA A 402 15.15 5.87 5.96
CA ALA A 402 16.40 6.61 6.14
C ALA A 402 17.10 6.93 4.79
N PRO A 403 17.32 5.97 3.86
CA PRO A 403 17.87 6.30 2.55
C PRO A 403 17.06 7.37 1.79
N ILE A 404 15.74 7.32 1.83
CA ILE A 404 14.90 8.30 1.12
C ILE A 404 14.96 9.67 1.80
N PHE A 405 14.60 9.76 3.09
CA PHE A 405 14.36 11.05 3.73
C PHE A 405 15.64 11.69 4.29
N VAL A 406 16.55 10.92 4.90
CA VAL A 406 17.86 11.43 5.30
C VAL A 406 18.69 11.74 4.05
N GLY A 407 18.67 10.88 3.03
CA GLY A 407 19.29 11.17 1.74
C GLY A 407 18.74 12.44 1.10
N TYR A 408 17.43 12.65 1.13
CA TYR A 408 16.79 13.88 0.66
C TYR A 408 17.28 15.13 1.43
N LEU A 409 17.43 15.06 2.74
CA LEU A 409 17.89 16.19 3.58
C LEU A 409 19.38 16.50 3.36
N LEU A 410 20.19 15.47 3.14
CA LEU A 410 21.64 15.60 2.93
C LEU A 410 22.02 15.99 1.49
N ARG A 411 21.10 15.85 0.53
CA ARG A 411 21.38 16.21 -0.87
C ARG A 411 21.78 17.67 -1.02
N GLY A 412 22.75 17.92 -1.87
CA GLY A 412 23.28 19.29 -2.13
C GLY A 412 24.20 19.83 -1.06
N ARG A 413 24.31 19.15 0.11
CA ARG A 413 25.29 19.50 1.15
C ARG A 413 26.43 18.49 1.22
N PHE A 414 26.16 17.23 0.88
CA PHE A 414 27.11 16.13 0.93
C PHE A 414 27.05 15.29 -0.34
N THR A 415 28.19 14.67 -0.67
CA THR A 415 28.27 13.69 -1.76
C THR A 415 27.72 12.35 -1.27
N LEU A 416 26.51 12.00 -1.69
CA LEU A 416 25.86 10.74 -1.35
C LEU A 416 26.43 9.61 -2.21
N ARG A 417 26.86 8.52 -1.56
CA ARG A 417 27.51 7.37 -2.22
C ARG A 417 26.66 6.11 -2.14
N PRO A 418 26.70 5.21 -3.14
CA PRO A 418 25.94 3.96 -3.14
C PRO A 418 26.12 3.12 -1.89
N VAL A 419 27.32 3.06 -1.30
CA VAL A 419 27.62 2.29 -0.09
C VAL A 419 26.82 2.78 1.12
N MET A 420 26.50 4.08 1.19
CA MET A 420 25.69 4.65 2.27
C MET A 420 24.25 4.13 2.21
N ALA A 421 23.65 4.10 1.01
CA ALA A 421 22.31 3.55 0.82
C ALA A 421 22.27 2.05 1.14
N LEU A 422 23.22 1.27 0.62
CA LEU A 422 23.32 -0.17 0.90
C LEU A 422 23.51 -0.45 2.37
N GLY A 423 24.45 0.22 3.04
CA GLY A 423 24.70 0.07 4.46
C GLY A 423 23.48 0.42 5.31
N GLY A 424 22.81 1.54 4.98
CA GLY A 424 21.55 1.93 5.64
C GLY A 424 20.44 0.89 5.48
N MET A 425 20.20 0.43 4.25
CA MET A 425 19.16 -0.58 3.97
C MET A 425 19.45 -1.92 4.66
N VAL A 426 20.68 -2.42 4.59
CA VAL A 426 21.07 -3.70 5.21
C VAL A 426 21.03 -3.60 6.74
N ALA A 427 21.58 -2.53 7.32
CA ALA A 427 21.53 -2.31 8.75
C ALA A 427 20.07 -2.15 9.26
N GLY A 428 19.22 -1.49 8.48
CA GLY A 428 17.81 -1.31 8.80
C GLY A 428 17.05 -2.62 8.89
N ILE A 429 17.15 -3.47 7.87
CA ILE A 429 16.46 -4.76 7.88
C ILE A 429 17.02 -5.70 8.95
N ALA A 430 18.34 -5.72 9.12
CA ALA A 430 19.00 -6.55 10.14
C ALA A 430 18.62 -6.12 11.56
N GLY A 431 18.63 -4.81 11.86
CA GLY A 431 18.23 -4.27 13.15
C GLY A 431 16.76 -4.52 13.48
N CYS A 432 15.88 -4.39 12.47
CA CYS A 432 14.46 -4.69 12.60
C CYS A 432 14.23 -6.18 12.91
N ALA A 433 14.86 -7.08 12.15
CA ALA A 433 14.73 -8.52 12.33
C ALA A 433 15.32 -9.00 13.66
N ALA A 434 16.50 -8.50 14.04
CA ALA A 434 17.13 -8.86 15.32
C ALA A 434 16.26 -8.44 16.51
N ALA A 435 15.71 -7.21 16.49
CA ALA A 435 14.83 -6.73 17.56
C ALA A 435 13.53 -7.54 17.66
N GLN A 436 12.95 -7.92 16.52
CA GLN A 436 11.75 -8.75 16.49
C GLN A 436 12.01 -10.16 17.04
N LEU A 437 13.12 -10.78 16.66
CA LEU A 437 13.49 -12.13 17.13
C LEU A 437 13.83 -12.16 18.64
N ILE A 438 14.43 -11.10 19.16
CA ILE A 438 14.75 -10.98 20.58
C ILE A 438 13.50 -10.67 21.43
N GLY A 439 12.46 -10.10 20.82
CA GLY A 439 11.24 -9.70 21.53
C GLY A 439 11.46 -8.47 22.42
N THR A 440 12.03 -7.40 21.85
CA THR A 440 12.34 -6.18 22.60
C THR A 440 11.08 -5.43 23.04
N THR A 441 11.15 -4.71 24.17
CA THR A 441 10.06 -3.87 24.70
C THR A 441 9.79 -2.63 23.83
N VAL A 442 10.83 -2.09 23.19
CA VAL A 442 10.68 -1.02 22.19
C VAL A 442 10.33 -1.65 20.84
N PRO A 443 9.41 -1.06 20.06
CA PRO A 443 9.03 -1.59 18.77
C PRO A 443 10.21 -1.86 17.84
N TYR A 444 10.26 -3.05 17.25
CA TYR A 444 11.35 -3.49 16.37
C TYR A 444 11.60 -2.55 15.18
N ALA A 445 10.57 -1.82 14.71
CA ALA A 445 10.70 -0.79 13.70
C ALA A 445 11.65 0.33 14.11
N VAL A 446 11.66 0.73 15.39
CA VAL A 446 12.54 1.79 15.92
C VAL A 446 14.00 1.38 15.82
N TYR A 447 14.32 0.14 16.24
CA TYR A 447 15.69 -0.38 16.11
C TYR A 447 16.16 -0.42 14.66
N GLY A 448 15.29 -0.89 13.75
CA GLY A 448 15.61 -0.94 12.34
C GLY A 448 15.85 0.45 11.72
N ILE A 449 14.97 1.41 11.98
CA ILE A 449 15.11 2.79 11.48
C ILE A 449 16.36 3.44 12.07
N SER A 450 16.61 3.28 13.37
CA SER A 450 17.79 3.82 14.05
C SER A 450 19.08 3.23 13.50
N ALA A 451 19.15 1.91 13.30
CA ALA A 451 20.29 1.22 12.69
C ALA A 451 20.55 1.72 11.26
N SER A 452 19.47 1.92 10.46
CA SER A 452 19.57 2.47 9.11
C SER A 452 20.13 3.89 9.09
N ILE A 453 19.65 4.77 9.98
CA ILE A 453 20.14 6.16 10.12
C ILE A 453 21.61 6.16 10.56
N LEU A 454 21.95 5.39 11.60
CA LEU A 454 23.32 5.32 12.13
C LEU A 454 24.30 4.82 11.06
N ALA A 455 23.97 3.75 10.37
CA ALA A 455 24.82 3.21 9.30
C ALA A 455 25.04 4.23 8.18
N LEU A 456 23.99 4.95 7.76
CA LEU A 456 24.07 5.99 6.75
C LEU A 456 24.96 7.14 7.20
N LEU A 457 24.81 7.63 8.45
CA LEU A 457 25.62 8.73 9.00
C LEU A 457 27.08 8.31 9.23
N VAL A 458 27.34 7.12 9.75
CA VAL A 458 28.71 6.58 9.92
C VAL A 458 29.41 6.50 8.54
N LEU A 459 28.74 5.96 7.54
CA LEU A 459 29.29 5.87 6.19
C LEU A 459 29.45 7.23 5.49
N LEU A 460 28.74 8.26 5.93
CA LEU A 460 28.96 9.64 5.49
C LEU A 460 30.31 10.18 5.98
N LEU A 461 30.71 9.83 7.21
CA LEU A 461 31.98 10.26 7.81
C LEU A 461 33.20 9.50 7.26
N VAL A 462 33.01 8.30 6.69
CA VAL A 462 34.11 7.54 6.07
C VAL A 462 34.52 8.21 4.78
N PRO A 463 35.80 8.64 4.62
CA PRO A 463 36.28 9.25 3.40
C PRO A 463 36.09 8.31 2.20
N GLY A 464 35.44 8.77 1.13
CA GLY A 464 35.39 8.00 -0.13
C GLY A 464 36.81 7.88 -0.68
N ARG A 465 37.24 6.68 -1.06
CA ARG A 465 38.43 6.52 -1.91
C ARG A 465 38.16 7.30 -3.21
N GLY A 466 38.73 8.51 -3.29
CA GLY A 466 38.57 9.37 -4.46
C GLY A 466 39.05 8.61 -5.70
N ARG A 467 38.24 8.50 -6.73
CA ARG A 467 38.78 8.41 -8.08
C ARG A 467 39.61 9.66 -8.27
N PRO A 468 40.87 9.57 -8.70
CA PRO A 468 41.64 10.74 -9.00
C PRO A 468 40.81 11.58 -10.00
N SER A 469 40.52 12.83 -9.65
CA SER A 469 40.00 13.79 -10.63
C SER A 469 41.00 13.76 -11.81
N ALA A 470 40.52 13.45 -12.99
CA ALA A 470 41.28 13.69 -14.18
C ALA A 470 41.68 15.18 -14.13
N ARG A 471 42.93 15.45 -13.78
CA ARG A 471 43.53 16.78 -13.89
C ARG A 471 43.27 17.23 -15.31
N SER A 472 42.49 18.29 -15.45
CA SER A 472 42.44 19.09 -16.65
C SER A 472 43.88 19.51 -16.92
N GLY A 473 44.54 18.79 -17.85
CA GLY A 473 45.81 19.19 -18.36
C GLY A 473 45.66 20.54 -19.06
N THR A 474 46.06 21.59 -18.38
CA THR A 474 46.43 22.84 -19.04
C THR A 474 47.72 22.57 -19.80
N GLY A 475 47.58 22.26 -21.10
CA GLY A 475 48.65 22.14 -22.07
C GLY A 475 48.55 23.28 -23.06
N SER A 476 49.46 24.17 -22.93
CA SER A 476 49.87 25.34 -23.67
C SER A 476 49.66 25.36 -25.18
N SER A 477 49.20 26.51 -25.63
CA SER A 477 49.70 27.31 -26.80
C SER A 477 50.04 26.63 -28.10
N GLY A 478 49.31 26.96 -29.15
CA GLY A 478 49.64 26.77 -30.56
C GLY A 478 48.80 27.71 -31.41
N SER A 479 49.40 28.84 -31.73
CA SER A 479 48.95 29.92 -32.63
C SER A 479 48.62 29.40 -34.03
N GLY A 480 47.53 29.87 -34.63
CA GLY A 480 47.20 29.68 -36.02
C GLY A 480 45.93 30.42 -36.39
N ALA A 481 46.07 31.64 -36.89
CA ALA A 481 45.01 32.53 -37.32
C ALA A 481 44.37 32.11 -38.67
N PRO A 482 43.38 32.82 -39.19
CA PRO A 482 42.16 32.27 -39.77
C PRO A 482 42.16 32.26 -41.31
N LYS A 483 41.25 31.51 -41.90
CA LYS A 483 40.80 31.77 -43.29
C LYS A 483 39.28 31.72 -43.38
N ASN A 484 38.75 32.88 -43.75
CA ASN A 484 37.44 33.14 -44.33
C ASN A 484 37.15 32.25 -45.56
N LEU A 485 35.87 31.97 -45.72
CA LEU A 485 35.10 32.13 -46.97
C LEU A 485 33.73 31.53 -46.77
N SER A 486 32.71 32.34 -46.62
CA SER A 486 31.72 32.85 -47.58
C SER A 486 30.73 31.82 -48.08
N THR A 487 29.45 32.09 -47.70
CA THR A 487 28.21 32.09 -48.49
C THR A 487 27.89 30.92 -49.41
N VAL A 488 26.67 30.37 -49.28
CA VAL A 488 25.56 30.51 -50.28
C VAL A 488 24.33 29.77 -49.74
N GLU A 489 23.23 30.48 -49.83
CA GLU A 489 21.83 30.16 -49.83
C GLU A 489 21.36 28.81 -50.44
N SER A 490 20.39 28.16 -49.84
CA SER A 490 19.03 28.00 -50.39
C SER A 490 18.14 27.26 -49.37
#